data_2d386caac75c3716fa10e4189c72e504
#
_entry.id   2d386caac75c3716fa10e4189c72e504
#
_cell.length_a   1.000
_cell.length_b   1.000
_cell.length_c   1.000
_cell.angle_alpha   90.00
_cell.angle_beta   90.00
_cell.angle_gamma   90.00
#
_symmetry.space_group_name_H-M   'P 1'
#
loop_
_entity.id
_entity.type
_entity.pdbx_description
1 polymer ?
#
loop_
_entity_poly.entity_id
_entity_poly.type
_entity_poly.pdbx_seq_one_letter_code
_entity_poly.pdbx_strand_id
1 'polypeptide(L)'
;MLTIIAEIRTQSGGQHRQNVLNAFQKIIPTVSAEDGCHGYEPLVDHIPNASFQNKDPDIIVMLEKWESVAHLEAHLATPHMQAHHEAVKDDVVDVKIKILESGV
;
A
#
# COMPACT_ATOMS: atom_id res chain seq x y z
N MET A 1 -12.49 11.22 -8.06
CA MET A 1 -11.88 10.27 -7.10
C MET A 1 -10.93 9.33 -7.84
N LEU A 2 -9.69 9.29 -7.38
CA LEU A 2 -8.68 8.40 -7.95
C LEU A 2 -8.58 7.13 -7.12
N THR A 3 -8.34 6.00 -7.80
CA THR A 3 -8.00 4.74 -7.17
C THR A 3 -6.53 4.47 -7.39
N ILE A 4 -5.81 4.25 -6.31
CA ILE A 4 -4.37 3.96 -6.37
C ILE A 4 -4.18 2.49 -6.05
N ILE A 5 -3.45 1.80 -6.92
CA ILE A 5 -3.01 0.43 -6.68
C ILE A 5 -1.49 0.48 -6.58
N ALA A 6 -0.97 0.22 -5.39
CA ALA A 6 0.48 0.14 -5.17
C ALA A 6 0.85 -1.31 -4.88
N GLU A 7 1.58 -1.94 -5.78
CA GLU A 7 2.07 -3.29 -5.60
C GLU A 7 3.45 -3.22 -4.95
N ILE A 8 3.54 -3.70 -3.72
CA ILE A 8 4.76 -3.66 -2.93
C ILE A 8 5.35 -5.06 -2.89
N ARG A 9 6.53 -5.22 -3.49
CA ARG A 9 7.29 -6.46 -3.39
C ARG A 9 8.22 -6.40 -2.21
N THR A 10 8.11 -7.39 -1.33
CA THR A 10 9.02 -7.54 -0.18
C THR A 10 10.06 -8.61 -0.46
N GLN A 11 11.10 -8.65 0.37
CA GLN A 11 12.01 -9.78 0.38
C GLN A 11 11.26 -11.05 0.79
N SER A 12 11.73 -12.20 0.31
CA SER A 12 11.07 -13.48 0.54
C SER A 12 11.24 -13.97 1.99
N GLY A 13 10.40 -14.95 2.37
CA GLY A 13 10.46 -15.60 3.68
C GLY A 13 9.32 -15.26 4.62
N GLY A 14 8.42 -14.37 4.24
CA GLY A 14 7.23 -14.02 5.01
C GLY A 14 7.44 -13.00 6.11
N GLN A 15 8.60 -12.97 6.77
CA GLN A 15 8.86 -12.02 7.85
C GLN A 15 8.92 -10.57 7.34
N HIS A 16 9.52 -10.36 6.18
CA HIS A 16 9.61 -9.03 5.58
C HIS A 16 8.24 -8.47 5.22
N ARG A 17 7.35 -9.30 4.64
CA ARG A 17 5.97 -8.89 4.38
C ARG A 17 5.25 -8.55 5.67
N GLN A 18 5.41 -9.36 6.71
CA GLN A 18 4.77 -9.10 8.00
C GLN A 18 5.28 -7.81 8.63
N ASN A 19 6.57 -7.51 8.52
CA ASN A 19 7.14 -6.26 9.00
C ASN A 19 6.48 -5.05 8.32
N VAL A 20 6.28 -5.12 7.02
CA VAL A 20 5.65 -4.04 6.26
C VAL A 20 4.17 -3.91 6.64
N LEU A 21 3.44 -5.03 6.79
CA LEU A 21 2.05 -5.01 7.25
C LEU A 21 1.92 -4.39 8.64
N ASN A 22 2.82 -4.75 9.55
CA ASN A 22 2.84 -4.17 10.91
C ASN A 22 3.08 -2.65 10.87
N ALA A 23 3.97 -2.20 9.99
CA ALA A 23 4.24 -0.78 9.82
C ALA A 23 3.01 -0.03 9.27
N PHE A 24 2.31 -0.61 8.29
CA PHE A 24 1.06 -0.04 7.78
C PHE A 24 -0.01 0.06 8.88
N GLN A 25 -0.15 -0.98 9.68
CA GLN A 25 -1.15 -0.99 10.75
C GLN A 25 -0.99 0.21 11.69
N LYS A 26 0.26 0.63 11.94
CA LYS A 26 0.54 1.78 12.81
C LYS A 26 0.14 3.11 12.19
N ILE A 27 0.26 3.27 10.87
CA ILE A 27 0.03 4.55 10.21
C ILE A 27 -1.37 4.72 9.61
N ILE A 28 -2.13 3.63 9.45
CA ILE A 28 -3.46 3.69 8.82
C ILE A 28 -4.38 4.74 9.46
N PRO A 29 -4.50 4.84 10.80
CA PRO A 29 -5.37 5.87 11.38
C PRO A 29 -4.94 7.29 11.00
N THR A 30 -3.64 7.55 10.99
CA THR A 30 -3.08 8.87 10.64
C THR A 30 -3.31 9.18 9.16
N VAL A 31 -3.03 8.22 8.28
CA VAL A 31 -3.23 8.39 6.84
C VAL A 31 -4.71 8.58 6.52
N SER A 32 -5.57 7.79 7.15
CA SER A 32 -7.02 7.87 6.91
C SER A 32 -7.61 9.23 7.30
N ALA A 33 -6.96 9.96 8.18
CA ALA A 33 -7.35 11.30 8.60
C ALA A 33 -6.76 12.41 7.71
N GLU A 34 -5.88 12.08 6.75
CA GLU A 34 -5.30 13.07 5.85
C GLU A 34 -6.37 13.66 4.93
N ASP A 35 -6.19 14.93 4.58
CA ASP A 35 -7.07 15.61 3.64
C ASP A 35 -7.06 14.89 2.29
N GLY A 36 -8.25 14.63 1.77
CA GLY A 36 -8.43 13.94 0.47
C GLY A 36 -8.32 12.43 0.51
N CYS A 37 -8.04 11.82 1.65
CA CYS A 37 -7.98 10.36 1.79
C CYS A 37 -9.38 9.79 2.03
N HIS A 38 -9.80 8.85 1.18
CA HIS A 38 -11.10 8.18 1.28
C HIS A 38 -10.96 6.65 1.39
N GLY A 39 -9.74 6.14 1.44
CA GLY A 39 -9.47 4.73 1.64
C GLY A 39 -7.98 4.46 1.62
N TYR A 40 -7.53 3.58 2.49
CA TYR A 40 -6.12 3.23 2.59
C TYR A 40 -6.00 1.89 3.27
N GLU A 41 -5.86 0.81 2.50
CA GLU A 41 -5.78 -0.53 3.07
C GLU A 41 -4.79 -1.44 2.36
N PRO A 42 -4.02 -2.21 3.12
CA PRO A 42 -3.16 -3.25 2.56
C PRO A 42 -3.95 -4.53 2.34
N LEU A 43 -3.76 -5.14 1.19
CA LEU A 43 -4.40 -6.38 0.78
C LEU A 43 -3.34 -7.46 0.53
N VAL A 44 -3.68 -8.68 0.88
CA VAL A 44 -2.87 -9.87 0.60
C VAL A 44 -3.74 -10.93 -0.05
N ASP A 45 -3.11 -11.97 -0.60
CA ASP A 45 -3.82 -13.03 -1.27
C ASP A 45 -4.86 -13.69 -0.37
N HIS A 46 -6.00 -14.02 -0.98
CA HIS A 46 -7.05 -14.79 -0.32
C HIS A 46 -6.58 -16.25 -0.08
N ILE A 47 -6.83 -16.77 1.11
CA ILE A 47 -6.58 -18.17 1.48
C ILE A 47 -7.88 -18.74 2.05
N PRO A 48 -8.36 -19.91 1.56
CA PRO A 48 -7.77 -20.83 0.61
C PRO A 48 -7.79 -20.29 -0.84
N ASN A 49 -6.85 -20.80 -1.67
CA ASN A 49 -6.67 -20.36 -3.03
C ASN A 49 -7.80 -20.84 -3.94
N ALA A 50 -8.29 -19.96 -4.80
CA ALA A 50 -9.10 -20.34 -5.95
C ALA A 50 -8.16 -20.84 -7.08
N SER A 51 -8.60 -21.82 -7.86
CA SER A 51 -7.76 -22.44 -8.88
C SER A 51 -7.25 -21.48 -9.96
N PHE A 52 -7.97 -20.38 -10.19
CA PHE A 52 -7.61 -19.35 -11.17
C PHE A 52 -6.87 -18.16 -10.57
N GLN A 53 -6.56 -18.19 -9.26
CA GLN A 53 -5.89 -17.08 -8.57
C GLN A 53 -4.38 -17.15 -8.77
N ASN A 54 -3.79 -16.02 -9.13
CA ASN A 54 -2.34 -15.83 -9.09
C ASN A 54 -1.94 -15.40 -7.68
N LYS A 55 -1.11 -16.18 -7.02
CA LYS A 55 -0.65 -15.90 -5.65
C LYS A 55 0.81 -15.51 -5.63
N ASP A 56 1.14 -14.59 -4.75
CA ASP A 56 2.52 -14.23 -4.47
C ASP A 56 2.66 -13.88 -2.98
N PRO A 57 3.36 -14.72 -2.18
CA PRO A 57 3.47 -14.49 -0.74
C PRO A 57 4.33 -13.29 -0.38
N ASP A 58 5.04 -12.70 -1.34
CA ASP A 58 5.95 -11.58 -1.12
C ASP A 58 5.38 -10.26 -1.63
N ILE A 59 4.09 -10.22 -1.94
CA ILE A 59 3.41 -9.02 -2.44
C ILE A 59 2.36 -8.54 -1.44
N ILE A 60 2.31 -7.21 -1.27
CA ILE A 60 1.21 -6.50 -0.63
C ILE A 60 0.64 -5.56 -1.69
N VAL A 61 -0.68 -5.55 -1.85
CA VAL A 61 -1.35 -4.60 -2.72
C VAL A 61 -2.03 -3.54 -1.87
N MET A 62 -1.55 -2.29 -1.96
CA MET A 62 -2.24 -1.17 -1.32
C MET A 62 -3.37 -0.73 -2.22
N LEU A 63 -4.58 -0.68 -1.66
CA LEU A 63 -5.74 -0.07 -2.29
C LEU A 63 -6.00 1.27 -1.61
N GLU A 64 -5.92 2.36 -2.38
CA GLU A 64 -6.05 3.70 -1.84
C GLU A 64 -7.05 4.51 -2.66
N LYS A 65 -7.74 5.43 -1.99
CA LYS A 65 -8.68 6.37 -2.63
C LYS A 65 -8.28 7.79 -2.24
N TRP A 66 -7.97 8.61 -3.25
CA TRP A 66 -7.56 10.00 -3.06
C TRP A 66 -8.36 10.93 -3.96
N GLU A 67 -8.67 12.13 -3.48
CA GLU A 67 -9.44 13.09 -4.25
C GLU A 67 -8.71 13.58 -5.49
N SER A 68 -7.39 13.71 -5.43
CA SER A 68 -6.58 14.20 -6.55
C SER A 68 -5.13 13.74 -6.42
N VAL A 69 -4.37 13.92 -7.51
CA VAL A 69 -2.91 13.69 -7.50
C VAL A 69 -2.22 14.61 -6.49
N ALA A 70 -2.68 15.87 -6.36
CA ALA A 70 -2.11 16.80 -5.38
C ALA A 70 -2.26 16.28 -3.95
N HIS A 71 -3.39 15.69 -3.61
CA HIS A 71 -3.61 15.08 -2.28
C HIS A 71 -2.69 13.87 -2.08
N LEU A 72 -2.50 13.04 -3.11
CA LEU A 72 -1.58 11.91 -3.05
C LEU A 72 -0.14 12.38 -2.88
N GLU A 73 0.27 13.41 -3.60
CA GLU A 73 1.62 13.98 -3.48
C GLU A 73 1.86 14.54 -2.07
N ALA A 74 0.87 15.25 -1.51
CA ALA A 74 0.94 15.77 -0.15
C ALA A 74 1.09 14.63 0.87
N HIS A 75 0.35 13.53 0.68
CA HIS A 75 0.45 12.32 1.49
C HIS A 75 1.89 11.77 1.50
N LEU A 76 2.48 11.62 0.32
CA LEU A 76 3.83 11.06 0.19
C LEU A 76 4.90 11.94 0.83
N ALA A 77 4.65 13.24 0.97
CA ALA A 77 5.57 14.20 1.57
C ALA A 77 5.42 14.33 3.10
N THR A 78 4.45 13.66 3.70
CA THR A 78 4.23 13.77 5.15
C THR A 78 5.37 13.15 5.96
N PRO A 79 5.62 13.69 7.20
CA PRO A 79 6.65 13.10 8.06
C PRO A 79 6.39 11.63 8.42
N HIS A 80 5.12 11.25 8.61
CA HIS A 80 4.80 9.85 8.95
C HIS A 80 5.03 8.90 7.78
N MET A 81 4.86 9.34 6.52
CA MET A 81 5.19 8.52 5.36
C MET A 81 6.70 8.40 5.16
N GLN A 82 7.45 9.48 5.39
CA GLN A 82 8.91 9.43 5.35
C GLN A 82 9.45 8.47 6.41
N ALA A 83 8.91 8.52 7.63
CA ALA A 83 9.28 7.61 8.71
C ALA A 83 8.91 6.15 8.37
N HIS A 84 7.74 5.94 7.76
CA HIS A 84 7.30 4.61 7.30
C HIS A 84 8.27 4.03 6.28
N HIS A 85 8.62 4.80 5.24
CA HIS A 85 9.56 4.35 4.20
C HIS A 85 10.92 3.99 4.78
N GLU A 86 11.42 4.79 5.73
CA GLU A 86 12.68 4.50 6.41
C GLU A 86 12.58 3.21 7.24
N ALA A 87 11.46 3.01 7.93
CA ALA A 87 11.26 1.83 8.78
C ALA A 87 11.22 0.51 7.99
N VAL A 88 10.75 0.54 6.74
CA VAL A 88 10.56 -0.67 5.91
C VAL A 88 11.58 -0.81 4.78
N LYS A 89 12.56 0.08 4.69
CA LYS A 89 13.49 0.11 3.55
C LYS A 89 14.25 -1.20 3.33
N ASP A 90 14.54 -1.94 4.38
CA ASP A 90 15.25 -3.21 4.29
C ASP A 90 14.32 -4.39 3.99
N ASP A 91 13.01 -4.18 4.07
CA ASP A 91 11.99 -5.20 3.80
C ASP A 91 11.46 -5.11 2.38
N VAL A 92 11.45 -3.91 1.78
CA VAL A 92 10.86 -3.64 0.48
C VAL A 92 11.91 -3.75 -0.62
N VAL A 93 11.59 -4.50 -1.68
CA VAL A 93 12.44 -4.67 -2.85
C VAL A 93 12.05 -3.71 -3.97
N ASP A 94 10.74 -3.55 -4.19
CA ASP A 94 10.21 -2.77 -5.31
C ASP A 94 8.79 -2.31 -5.02
N VAL A 95 8.39 -1.20 -5.63
CA VAL A 95 7.02 -0.69 -5.57
C VAL A 95 6.60 -0.25 -6.97
N LYS A 96 5.45 -0.75 -7.42
CA LYS A 96 4.82 -0.34 -8.68
C LYS A 96 3.50 0.33 -8.37
N ILE A 97 3.29 1.52 -8.89
CA ILE A 97 2.11 2.32 -8.59
C ILE A 97 1.30 2.57 -9.85
N LYS A 98 -0.01 2.31 -9.76
CA LYS A 98 -1.00 2.72 -10.78
C LYS A 98 -1.93 3.74 -10.16
N ILE A 99 -2.16 4.82 -10.91
CA ILE A 99 -3.15 5.83 -10.58
C ILE A 99 -4.28 5.65 -11.59
N LEU A 100 -5.45 5.26 -11.11
CA LEU A 100 -6.57 4.83 -11.94
C LEU A 100 -7.80 5.68 -11.68
N GLU A 101 -8.62 5.80 -12.71
CA GLU A 101 -9.96 6.43 -12.60
C GLU A 101 -10.94 5.61 -13.44
N SER A 102 -12.24 5.90 -13.29
CA SER A 102 -13.25 5.16 -14.06
C SER A 102 -12.97 5.23 -15.57
N GLY A 103 -13.05 4.10 -16.24
CA GLY A 103 -12.89 4.01 -17.71
C GLY A 103 -14.19 4.21 -18.46
N VAL A 104 -15.29 4.42 -17.73
CA VAL A 104 -16.63 4.61 -18.31
C VAL A 104 -17.36 5.76 -17.70
#